data_5a7bf0baa3c99182295008a287bd2495
#
_entry.id   5a7bf0baa3c99182295008a287bd2495
#
_cell.length_a   1.000
_cell.length_b   1.000
_cell.length_c   1.000
_cell.angle_alpha   90.00
_cell.angle_beta   90.00
_cell.angle_gamma   90.00
#
_symmetry.space_group_name_H-M   'P 1'
#
loop_
_entity.id
_entity.type
_entity.pdbx_description
1 polymer ?
#
loop_
_entity_poly.entity_id
_entity_poly.type
_entity_poly.pdbx_seq_one_letter_code
_entity_poly.pdbx_strand_id
1 'polypeptide(L)'
;MSYRVLYQNSNMKKIILAILSLVVLVACNNKQSESTQAATETKTIETAQVEAGLPTVLDFSATWCPPCQQFKPIFEEVKEKYDGQVNMKTIDVDQNRELAEKYNISSIPAIIFLDADGKEIDRKVGFMDKETLEESIHINFNIKKIEDNNQPQ
;
A
#
# COMPACT_ATOMS: atom_id res chain seq x y z
N MET A 1 -21.67 25.95 -8.26
CA MET A 1 -22.50 25.58 -9.44
C MET A 1 -23.15 24.26 -9.12
N SER A 2 -24.22 24.28 -8.63
CA SER A 2 -25.67 24.20 -8.86
C SER A 2 -26.11 22.76 -9.02
N TYR A 3 -26.30 22.05 -7.89
CA TYR A 3 -27.02 20.74 -7.82
C TYR A 3 -28.53 20.88 -7.90
N ARG A 4 -29.05 22.05 -8.32
CA ARG A 4 -30.48 22.40 -8.29
C ARG A 4 -31.30 21.95 -9.51
N VAL A 5 -30.69 21.37 -10.54
CA VAL A 5 -31.40 21.17 -11.83
C VAL A 5 -32.00 19.77 -11.99
N LEU A 6 -31.66 18.78 -11.17
CA LEU A 6 -32.14 17.39 -11.35
C LEU A 6 -33.36 16.99 -10.52
N TYR A 7 -33.92 17.88 -9.70
CA TYR A 7 -35.04 17.55 -8.81
C TYR A 7 -36.42 17.92 -9.37
N GLN A 8 -36.53 18.34 -10.62
CA GLN A 8 -37.80 18.81 -11.24
C GLN A 8 -38.58 17.73 -11.99
N ASN A 9 -38.14 16.47 -11.98
CA ASN A 9 -38.91 15.45 -12.71
C ASN A 9 -40.01 14.86 -11.80
N SER A 10 -41.27 15.16 -12.13
CA SER A 10 -42.47 14.70 -11.41
C SER A 10 -42.54 13.16 -11.22
N ASN A 11 -41.95 12.40 -12.14
CA ASN A 11 -41.94 10.94 -12.09
C ASN A 11 -40.96 10.43 -11.03
N MET A 12 -39.84 11.13 -10.76
CA MET A 12 -38.85 10.77 -9.75
C MET A 12 -39.40 10.92 -8.32
N LYS A 13 -40.27 11.91 -8.09
CA LYS A 13 -40.97 12.08 -6.79
C LYS A 13 -41.90 10.91 -6.49
N LYS A 14 -42.58 10.36 -7.51
CA LYS A 14 -43.47 9.19 -7.33
C LYS A 14 -42.68 7.90 -7.06
N ILE A 15 -41.50 7.75 -7.65
CA ILE A 15 -40.60 6.60 -7.44
C ILE A 15 -40.03 6.62 -6.00
N ILE A 16 -39.61 7.79 -5.51
CA ILE A 16 -39.07 7.95 -4.16
C ILE A 16 -40.11 7.67 -3.11
N LEU A 17 -41.34 8.14 -3.31
CA LEU A 17 -42.48 7.85 -2.38
C LEU A 17 -42.89 6.38 -2.41
N ALA A 18 -42.80 5.69 -3.53
CA ALA A 18 -43.08 4.25 -3.64
C ALA A 18 -42.02 3.39 -2.92
N ILE A 19 -40.75 3.79 -2.99
CA ILE A 19 -39.63 3.08 -2.28
C ILE A 19 -39.73 3.29 -0.77
N LEU A 20 -40.12 4.49 -0.31
CA LEU A 20 -40.30 4.77 1.13
C LEU A 20 -41.41 3.96 1.76
N SER A 21 -42.48 3.64 1.01
CA SER A 21 -43.63 2.86 1.52
C SER A 21 -43.32 1.36 1.61
N LEU A 22 -42.35 0.85 0.85
CA LEU A 22 -41.96 -0.57 0.85
C LEU A 22 -41.05 -0.96 2.03
N VAL A 23 -40.31 0.01 2.58
CA VAL A 23 -39.34 -0.22 3.68
C VAL A 23 -40.04 -0.42 5.04
N VAL A 24 -41.28 0.03 5.21
CA VAL A 24 -42.00 -0.04 6.50
C VAL A 24 -42.63 -1.41 6.76
N LEU A 25 -42.73 -2.31 5.78
CA LEU A 25 -43.38 -3.62 5.93
C LEU A 25 -42.48 -4.80 6.28
N VAL A 26 -41.15 -4.61 6.40
CA VAL A 26 -40.19 -5.70 6.72
C VAL A 26 -39.74 -5.69 8.19
N ALA A 27 -40.25 -4.78 9.02
CA ALA A 27 -39.83 -4.62 10.43
C ALA A 27 -40.69 -5.32 11.46
N CYS A 28 -41.30 -6.46 11.13
CA CYS A 28 -42.00 -7.30 12.14
C CYS A 28 -41.96 -8.77 11.72
N ASN A 29 -40.87 -9.44 11.96
CA ASN A 29 -40.83 -10.81 12.45
C ASN A 29 -39.42 -11.36 12.47
N ASN A 30 -38.74 -11.39 13.57
CA ASN A 30 -38.04 -12.59 14.01
C ASN A 30 -37.64 -12.52 15.49
N LYS A 31 -38.12 -13.52 16.20
CA LYS A 31 -37.88 -13.80 17.59
C LYS A 31 -36.60 -14.63 17.70
N GLN A 32 -35.63 -14.08 18.43
CA GLN A 32 -34.68 -14.74 19.32
C GLN A 32 -34.14 -16.14 18.96
N SER A 33 -32.86 -16.22 18.66
CA SER A 33 -32.03 -17.32 19.14
C SER A 33 -30.60 -16.83 19.34
N GLU A 34 -30.16 -16.92 20.56
CA GLU A 34 -28.86 -16.58 21.10
C GLU A 34 -27.85 -17.64 20.66
N SER A 35 -26.76 -17.25 19.96
CA SER A 35 -25.54 -18.00 20.03
C SER A 35 -24.38 -17.12 19.53
N THR A 36 -23.47 -16.80 20.46
CA THR A 36 -22.04 -16.58 20.32
C THR A 36 -21.56 -15.85 19.05
N GLN A 37 -21.44 -14.55 19.16
CA GLN A 37 -20.67 -13.74 18.22
C GLN A 37 -19.18 -13.99 18.48
N ALA A 38 -18.56 -14.81 17.63
CA ALA A 38 -17.16 -14.65 17.36
C ALA A 38 -17.04 -13.37 16.53
N ALA A 39 -16.52 -12.32 17.15
CA ALA A 39 -16.13 -11.10 16.46
C ALA A 39 -14.99 -11.45 15.48
N THR A 40 -15.36 -11.66 14.24
CA THR A 40 -14.40 -11.60 13.15
C THR A 40 -14.11 -10.12 12.93
N GLU A 41 -13.15 -9.58 13.67
CA GLU A 41 -12.48 -8.37 13.27
C GLU A 41 -11.86 -8.65 11.90
N THR A 42 -12.53 -8.20 10.85
CA THR A 42 -11.92 -8.01 9.54
C THR A 42 -10.89 -6.90 9.74
N LYS A 43 -9.69 -7.29 10.23
CA LYS A 43 -8.50 -6.46 10.15
C LYS A 43 -8.29 -6.24 8.65
N THR A 44 -8.76 -5.10 8.19
CA THR A 44 -8.43 -4.59 6.87
C THR A 44 -6.90 -4.69 6.75
N ILE A 45 -6.44 -5.65 5.95
CA ILE A 45 -5.05 -5.74 5.56
C ILE A 45 -4.80 -4.41 4.87
N GLU A 46 -4.12 -3.52 5.57
CA GLU A 46 -3.62 -2.28 4.99
C GLU A 46 -2.59 -2.72 3.94
N THR A 47 -3.14 -3.07 2.79
CA THR A 47 -2.37 -3.29 1.57
C THR A 47 -1.47 -2.07 1.49
N ALA A 48 -0.15 -2.29 1.58
CA ALA A 48 0.83 -1.24 1.38
C ALA A 48 0.35 -0.44 0.18
N GLN A 49 -0.23 0.74 0.42
CA GLN A 49 -0.85 1.55 -0.62
C GLN A 49 0.27 1.91 -1.58
N VAL A 50 0.39 1.09 -2.62
CA VAL A 50 1.16 1.40 -3.82
C VAL A 50 0.34 2.49 -4.49
N GLU A 51 0.85 3.70 -4.54
CA GLU A 51 0.23 4.75 -5.34
C GLU A 51 0.19 4.25 -6.76
N ALA A 52 -1.02 4.10 -7.30
CA ALA A 52 -1.23 3.51 -8.61
C ALA A 52 -0.43 4.30 -9.66
N GLY A 53 0.44 3.61 -10.39
CA GLY A 53 1.19 4.17 -11.51
C GLY A 53 2.66 4.49 -11.27
N LEU A 54 3.19 4.33 -10.03
CA LEU A 54 4.63 4.45 -9.77
C LEU A 54 5.25 3.09 -9.45
N PRO A 55 6.49 2.83 -9.89
CA PRO A 55 7.24 1.66 -9.46
C PRO A 55 7.49 1.70 -7.94
N THR A 56 7.69 0.55 -7.32
CA THR A 56 7.78 0.44 -5.88
C THR A 56 9.01 -0.36 -5.44
N VAL A 57 9.68 0.10 -4.37
CA VAL A 57 10.72 -0.64 -3.66
C VAL A 57 10.22 -0.96 -2.25
N LEU A 58 10.20 -2.25 -1.90
CA LEU A 58 9.85 -2.73 -0.56
C LEU A 58 11.12 -3.21 0.15
N ASP A 59 11.42 -2.66 1.32
CA ASP A 59 12.46 -3.13 2.24
C ASP A 59 11.83 -3.98 3.34
N PHE A 60 11.98 -5.30 3.27
CA PHE A 60 11.57 -6.20 4.33
C PHE A 60 12.64 -6.26 5.41
N SER A 61 12.29 -5.86 6.61
CA SER A 61 13.19 -5.52 7.70
C SER A 61 12.63 -5.97 9.05
N ALA A 62 13.44 -5.90 10.12
CA ALA A 62 12.98 -6.06 11.50
C ALA A 62 13.85 -5.21 12.45
N THR A 63 13.27 -4.83 13.59
CA THR A 63 13.96 -4.01 14.60
C THR A 63 15.14 -4.71 15.29
N TRP A 64 15.13 -6.03 15.35
CA TRP A 64 16.19 -6.86 15.94
C TRP A 64 17.30 -7.26 14.96
N CYS A 65 17.21 -6.86 13.69
CA CYS A 65 18.14 -7.23 12.62
C CYS A 65 19.24 -6.18 12.47
N PRO A 66 20.50 -6.45 12.85
CA PRO A 66 21.58 -5.46 12.81
C PRO A 66 21.88 -4.91 11.39
N PRO A 67 21.96 -5.75 10.33
CA PRO A 67 22.19 -5.22 8.98
C PRO A 67 21.01 -4.39 8.46
N CYS A 68 19.78 -4.68 8.90
CA CYS A 68 18.61 -3.87 8.57
C CYS A 68 18.70 -2.46 9.18
N GLN A 69 19.17 -2.37 10.43
CA GLN A 69 19.35 -1.08 11.11
C GLN A 69 20.43 -0.22 10.43
N GLN A 70 21.46 -0.85 9.89
CA GLN A 70 22.49 -0.14 9.10
C GLN A 70 21.96 0.32 7.74
N PHE A 71 21.09 -0.45 7.12
CA PHE A 71 20.48 -0.13 5.83
C PHE A 71 19.41 0.94 5.93
N LYS A 72 18.67 1.01 7.02
CA LYS A 72 17.55 1.94 7.22
C LYS A 72 17.86 3.41 6.89
N PRO A 73 18.95 4.03 7.42
CA PRO A 73 19.25 5.43 7.09
C PRO A 73 19.54 5.63 5.59
N ILE A 74 20.20 4.66 4.95
CA ILE A 74 20.47 4.67 3.51
C ILE A 74 19.16 4.63 2.73
N PHE A 75 18.25 3.74 3.12
CA PHE A 75 16.95 3.59 2.47
C PHE A 75 16.09 4.85 2.59
N GLU A 76 16.05 5.49 3.76
CA GLU A 76 15.30 6.73 3.95
C GLU A 76 15.89 7.90 3.15
N GLU A 77 17.21 8.02 3.08
CA GLU A 77 17.88 9.05 2.26
C GLU A 77 17.55 8.89 0.78
N VAL A 78 17.62 7.66 0.26
CA VAL A 78 17.28 7.37 -1.14
C VAL A 78 15.79 7.59 -1.39
N LYS A 79 14.94 7.24 -0.44
CA LYS A 79 13.49 7.48 -0.53
C LYS A 79 13.16 8.97 -0.66
N GLU A 80 13.81 9.84 0.12
CA GLU A 80 13.64 11.29 -0.02
C GLU A 80 14.11 11.79 -1.39
N LYS A 81 15.23 11.25 -1.88
CA LYS A 81 15.79 11.62 -3.18
C LYS A 81 14.91 11.26 -4.37
N TYR A 82 14.18 10.12 -4.29
CA TYR A 82 13.30 9.62 -5.36
C TYR A 82 11.82 9.85 -5.07
N ASP A 83 11.48 10.74 -4.14
CA ASP A 83 10.10 11.09 -3.84
C ASP A 83 9.33 11.53 -5.09
N GLY A 84 8.11 11.05 -5.25
CA GLY A 84 7.28 11.28 -6.43
C GLY A 84 7.70 10.54 -7.70
N GLN A 85 8.81 9.78 -7.70
CA GLN A 85 9.24 8.95 -8.83
C GLN A 85 9.15 7.46 -8.51
N VAL A 86 9.42 7.09 -7.27
CA VAL A 86 9.39 5.69 -6.78
C VAL A 86 8.70 5.64 -5.43
N ASN A 87 7.75 4.74 -5.27
CA ASN A 87 7.21 4.43 -3.96
C ASN A 87 8.22 3.60 -3.16
N MET A 88 8.67 4.07 -2.02
CA MET A 88 9.61 3.31 -1.18
C MET A 88 9.01 3.08 0.21
N LYS A 89 8.98 1.81 0.65
CA LYS A 89 8.34 1.42 1.91
C LYS A 89 9.17 0.38 2.66
N THR A 90 9.36 0.61 3.97
CA THR A 90 9.90 -0.40 4.89
C THR A 90 8.76 -1.21 5.47
N ILE A 91 8.88 -2.54 5.41
CA ILE A 91 7.92 -3.53 5.87
C ILE A 91 8.55 -4.31 7.03
N ASP A 92 8.02 -4.14 8.22
CA ASP A 92 8.41 -4.94 9.38
C ASP A 92 7.82 -6.35 9.25
N VAL A 93 8.68 -7.37 9.15
CA VAL A 93 8.24 -8.75 8.90
C VAL A 93 7.50 -9.37 10.09
N ASP A 94 7.73 -8.89 11.31
CA ASP A 94 7.03 -9.37 12.50
C ASP A 94 5.59 -8.85 12.56
N GLN A 95 5.36 -7.65 12.02
CA GLN A 95 4.05 -7.01 11.96
C GLN A 95 3.28 -7.36 10.67
N ASN A 96 3.98 -7.77 9.60
CA ASN A 96 3.41 -8.01 8.28
C ASN A 96 3.75 -9.42 7.76
N ARG A 97 3.50 -10.45 8.56
CA ARG A 97 3.85 -11.85 8.25
C ARG A 97 3.23 -12.34 6.95
N GLU A 98 1.95 -12.06 6.71
CA GLU A 98 1.25 -12.43 5.48
C GLU A 98 1.90 -11.81 4.24
N LEU A 99 2.39 -10.58 4.35
CA LEU A 99 3.09 -9.92 3.25
C LEU A 99 4.47 -10.52 3.04
N ALA A 100 5.20 -10.84 4.11
CA ALA A 100 6.48 -11.52 4.03
C ALA A 100 6.35 -12.93 3.40
N GLU A 101 5.30 -13.68 3.75
CA GLU A 101 4.97 -14.97 3.12
C GLU A 101 4.62 -14.81 1.65
N LYS A 102 3.78 -13.83 1.29
CA LYS A 102 3.40 -13.52 -0.10
C LYS A 102 4.62 -13.29 -1.00
N TYR A 103 5.63 -12.57 -0.49
CA TYR A 103 6.87 -12.31 -1.22
C TYR A 103 7.96 -13.37 -0.97
N ASN A 104 7.65 -14.47 -0.27
CA ASN A 104 8.59 -15.56 0.06
C ASN A 104 9.87 -15.04 0.71
N ILE A 105 9.74 -14.15 1.70
CA ILE A 105 10.88 -13.56 2.42
C ILE A 105 11.45 -14.60 3.37
N SER A 106 12.66 -15.11 3.07
CA SER A 106 13.37 -16.10 3.88
C SER A 106 14.56 -15.54 4.65
N SER A 107 15.01 -14.35 4.30
CA SER A 107 16.13 -13.65 4.94
C SER A 107 15.92 -12.14 4.84
N ILE A 108 16.41 -11.38 5.82
CA ILE A 108 16.33 -9.93 5.89
C ILE A 108 17.71 -9.29 6.11
N PRO A 109 17.94 -8.04 5.64
CA PRO A 109 17.01 -7.26 4.82
C PRO A 109 16.78 -7.89 3.44
N ALA A 110 15.55 -7.74 2.90
CA ALA A 110 15.23 -8.17 1.55
C ALA A 110 14.54 -7.02 0.81
N ILE A 111 15.11 -6.62 -0.29
CA ILE A 111 14.66 -5.48 -1.09
C ILE A 111 14.01 -6.01 -2.36
N ILE A 112 12.72 -5.71 -2.52
CA ILE A 112 11.90 -6.16 -3.64
C ILE A 112 11.56 -4.99 -4.54
N PHE A 113 11.83 -5.10 -5.81
CA PHE A 113 11.53 -4.09 -6.83
C PHE A 113 10.29 -4.52 -7.60
N LEU A 114 9.27 -3.66 -7.59
CA LEU A 114 7.99 -3.88 -8.28
C LEU A 114 7.82 -2.83 -9.37
N ASP A 115 7.37 -3.26 -10.55
CA ASP A 115 6.96 -2.31 -11.59
C ASP A 115 5.68 -1.52 -11.20
N ALA A 116 5.23 -0.64 -12.09
CA ALA A 116 4.05 0.19 -11.87
C ALA A 116 2.74 -0.61 -11.74
N ASP A 117 2.73 -1.86 -12.21
CA ASP A 117 1.60 -2.79 -12.09
C ASP A 117 1.69 -3.65 -10.81
N GLY A 118 2.73 -3.45 -9.99
CA GLY A 118 2.96 -4.18 -8.74
C GLY A 118 3.55 -5.58 -8.92
N LYS A 119 4.08 -5.89 -10.11
CA LYS A 119 4.75 -7.15 -10.40
C LYS A 119 6.22 -7.07 -9.96
N GLU A 120 6.72 -8.09 -9.28
CA GLU A 120 8.12 -8.20 -8.93
C GLU A 120 8.99 -8.36 -10.19
N ILE A 121 9.98 -7.47 -10.33
CA ILE A 121 10.91 -7.46 -11.47
C ILE A 121 12.37 -7.73 -11.04
N ASP A 122 12.71 -7.47 -9.77
CA ASP A 122 14.04 -7.79 -9.20
C ASP A 122 13.95 -7.93 -7.69
N ARG A 123 14.94 -8.60 -7.10
CA ARG A 123 15.14 -8.66 -5.65
C ARG A 123 16.62 -8.72 -5.27
N LYS A 124 16.93 -8.12 -4.14
CA LYS A 124 18.23 -8.20 -3.49
C LYS A 124 18.06 -8.67 -2.06
N VAL A 125 19.00 -9.43 -1.54
CA VAL A 125 18.98 -9.94 -0.16
C VAL A 125 20.28 -9.56 0.52
N GLY A 126 20.18 -9.05 1.73
CA GLY A 126 21.32 -8.56 2.52
C GLY A 126 21.48 -7.04 2.44
N PHE A 127 22.44 -6.55 3.22
CA PHE A 127 22.82 -5.13 3.22
C PHE A 127 23.29 -4.69 1.83
N MET A 128 22.93 -3.48 1.45
CA MET A 128 23.50 -2.80 0.29
C MET A 128 23.84 -1.35 0.64
N ASP A 129 24.84 -0.80 -0.04
CA ASP A 129 25.18 0.61 0.09
C ASP A 129 24.25 1.50 -0.76
N LYS A 130 24.37 2.81 -0.58
CA LYS A 130 23.55 3.80 -1.26
C LYS A 130 23.68 3.72 -2.79
N GLU A 131 24.90 3.62 -3.26
CA GLU A 131 25.22 3.58 -4.69
C GLU A 131 24.56 2.37 -5.37
N THR A 132 24.65 1.21 -4.73
CA THR A 132 24.05 -0.04 -5.23
C THR A 132 22.51 0.04 -5.25
N LEU A 133 21.89 0.66 -4.23
CA LEU A 133 20.46 0.86 -4.20
C LEU A 133 19.99 1.81 -5.31
N GLU A 134 20.66 2.95 -5.48
CA GLU A 134 20.36 3.91 -6.54
C GLU A 134 20.55 3.30 -7.92
N GLU A 135 21.65 2.57 -8.16
CA GLU A 135 21.89 1.89 -9.43
C GLU A 135 20.79 0.86 -9.73
N SER A 136 20.36 0.09 -8.71
CA SER A 136 19.25 -0.84 -8.87
C SER A 136 17.95 -0.14 -9.25
N ILE A 137 17.65 1.02 -8.68
CA ILE A 137 16.50 1.85 -9.03
C ILE A 137 16.59 2.31 -10.50
N HIS A 138 17.75 2.80 -10.92
CA HIS A 138 17.95 3.26 -12.30
C HIS A 138 17.77 2.13 -13.32
N ILE A 139 18.39 0.99 -13.06
CA ILE A 139 18.34 -0.18 -13.96
C ILE A 139 16.92 -0.73 -14.05
N ASN A 140 16.27 -0.95 -12.90
CA ASN A 140 14.97 -1.62 -12.87
C ASN A 140 13.82 -0.74 -13.36
N PHE A 141 13.89 0.57 -13.13
CA PHE A 141 12.79 1.49 -13.45
C PHE A 141 13.09 2.42 -14.62
N ASN A 142 14.27 2.33 -15.21
CA ASN A 142 14.73 3.22 -16.30
C ASN A 142 14.60 4.72 -15.95
N ILE A 143 14.87 5.06 -14.70
CA ILE A 143 14.85 6.43 -14.17
C ILE A 143 16.25 7.02 -14.34
N LYS A 144 16.35 8.29 -14.76
CA LYS A 144 17.65 8.97 -14.86
C LYS A 144 18.25 9.21 -13.48
N LYS A 145 19.58 9.05 -13.37
CA LYS A 145 20.31 9.35 -12.14
C LYS A 145 20.11 10.83 -11.76
N ILE A 146 19.70 11.06 -10.53
CA ILE A 146 19.62 12.40 -9.96
C ILE A 146 21.04 12.74 -9.50
N GLU A 147 21.71 13.63 -10.23
CA GLU A 147 23.05 14.10 -9.89
C GLU A 147 22.96 14.93 -8.60
N ASP A 148 23.64 14.49 -7.55
CA ASP A 148 23.79 15.27 -6.33
C ASP A 148 24.75 16.43 -6.64
N ASN A 149 24.22 17.61 -6.95
CA ASN A 149 25.00 18.84 -7.18
C ASN A 149 25.75 19.33 -5.92
N ASN A 150 25.96 18.48 -4.94
CA ASN A 150 26.54 18.83 -3.64
C ASN A 150 27.79 18.00 -3.28
N GLN A 151 28.57 17.54 -4.30
CA GLN A 151 29.92 17.05 -4.00
C GLN A 151 30.85 18.23 -3.83
N PRO A 152 31.51 18.41 -2.66
CA PRO A 152 32.61 19.36 -2.52
C PRO A 152 33.77 18.89 -3.38
N GLN A 153 34.23 19.77 -4.26
CA GLN A 153 35.47 19.60 -5.04
C GLN A 153 36.70 19.55 -4.14
#